data_2797da45aacfaef43d18e254c8637d58
#
_entry.id   2797da45aacfaef43d18e254c8637d58
#
_cell.length_a   1.000
_cell.length_b   1.000
_cell.length_c   1.000
_cell.angle_alpha   90.00
_cell.angle_beta   90.00
_cell.angle_gamma   90.00
#
_symmetry.space_group_name_H-M   'P 1'
#
loop_
_entity.id
_entity.type
_entity.pdbx_description
1 polymer ?
#
loop_
_entity_poly.entity_id
_entity_poly.type
_entity_poly.pdbx_seq_one_letter_code
_entity_poly.pdbx_strand_id
1 'polypeptide(L)'
;PDLPEIRETLLPPMRIAKPVGWGDSVPQAPQGFTVTALATGLNIPRQMLVLPNGDVLVAEGRGGGAPRLRPKDVIAGFIKKQGNTKVESGNRLTLLRDANGDGVADVRTVFLDSLNAPYGLAFVDGYIYIAEQDALVRVPYVEGQTQASAEPEEVTKLPSALNHHWTKALTASADGSTLYVGIGSNSNVGERGMAVEEERAVVWAIDRETGARRTLARGIRN
;
A
#
# COMPACT_ATOMS: atom_id res chain seq x y z
N PRO A 1 -28.68 -8.12 -18.31
CA PRO A 1 -27.83 -9.26 -18.60
C PRO A 1 -28.12 -10.35 -17.57
N ASP A 2 -28.50 -11.54 -18.07
CA ASP A 2 -28.73 -12.69 -17.22
C ASP A 2 -27.38 -13.15 -16.65
N LEU A 3 -27.31 -13.21 -15.32
CA LEU A 3 -26.13 -13.76 -14.67
C LEU A 3 -26.14 -15.28 -14.86
N PRO A 4 -24.97 -15.91 -15.11
CA PRO A 4 -24.90 -17.36 -15.21
C PRO A 4 -25.25 -17.99 -13.88
N GLU A 5 -25.87 -19.19 -13.92
CA GLU A 5 -26.19 -19.94 -12.70
C GLU A 5 -24.95 -20.19 -11.84
N ILE A 6 -25.13 -20.02 -10.53
CA ILE A 6 -24.08 -20.30 -9.55
C ILE A 6 -23.81 -21.80 -9.55
N ARG A 7 -22.63 -22.21 -10.01
CA ARG A 7 -22.18 -23.60 -9.92
C ARG A 7 -21.48 -23.81 -8.57
N GLU A 8 -22.16 -24.44 -7.65
CA GLU A 8 -21.56 -24.89 -6.41
C GLU A 8 -20.74 -26.16 -6.68
N THR A 9 -19.43 -26.08 -6.49
CA THR A 9 -18.53 -27.22 -6.55
C THR A 9 -17.86 -27.42 -5.21
N LEU A 10 -17.73 -28.67 -4.78
CA LEU A 10 -17.05 -29.02 -3.51
C LEU A 10 -15.59 -28.53 -3.50
N LEU A 11 -14.96 -28.51 -4.65
CA LEU A 11 -13.63 -27.93 -4.88
C LEU A 11 -13.75 -27.06 -6.13
N PRO A 12 -13.73 -25.71 -5.98
CA PRO A 12 -13.76 -24.82 -7.14
C PRO A 12 -12.53 -25.11 -8.03
N PRO A 13 -12.69 -25.14 -9.36
CA PRO A 13 -11.57 -25.33 -10.27
C PRO A 13 -10.64 -24.13 -10.17
N MET A 14 -9.63 -24.23 -9.33
CA MET A 14 -8.62 -23.19 -9.16
C MET A 14 -7.47 -23.42 -10.13
N ARG A 15 -7.22 -22.43 -10.99
CA ARG A 15 -5.97 -22.37 -11.76
C ARG A 15 -5.02 -21.45 -11.01
N ILE A 16 -3.91 -22.02 -10.53
CA ILE A 16 -2.86 -21.23 -9.89
C ILE A 16 -2.13 -20.47 -11.00
N ALA A 17 -2.22 -19.13 -10.97
CA ALA A 17 -1.47 -18.30 -11.88
C ALA A 17 0.03 -18.45 -11.61
N LYS A 18 0.81 -18.70 -12.65
CA LYS A 18 2.27 -18.68 -12.56
C LYS A 18 2.75 -17.25 -12.83
N PRO A 19 3.65 -16.71 -12.00
CA PRO A 19 4.26 -15.43 -12.30
C PRO A 19 5.02 -15.51 -13.63
N VAL A 20 4.77 -14.54 -14.49
CA VAL A 20 5.50 -14.39 -15.76
C VAL A 20 6.22 -13.05 -15.69
N GLY A 21 7.54 -13.06 -15.88
CA GLY A 21 8.31 -11.84 -16.00
C GLY A 21 8.03 -11.12 -17.33
N TRP A 22 8.26 -9.84 -17.37
CA TRP A 22 8.13 -9.03 -18.59
C TRP A 22 9.13 -9.47 -19.68
N GLY A 23 10.32 -10.01 -19.28
CA GLY A 23 11.44 -10.26 -20.20
C GLY A 23 11.78 -8.96 -20.93
N ASP A 24 11.87 -9.03 -22.27
CA ASP A 24 12.11 -7.88 -23.12
C ASP A 24 10.80 -7.20 -23.60
N SER A 25 9.66 -7.63 -23.06
CA SER A 25 8.37 -7.06 -23.45
C SER A 25 8.14 -5.73 -22.73
N VAL A 26 7.59 -4.75 -23.45
CA VAL A 26 7.14 -3.46 -22.93
C VAL A 26 5.65 -3.30 -23.15
N PRO A 27 4.92 -2.56 -22.30
CA PRO A 27 3.52 -2.23 -22.58
C PRO A 27 3.38 -1.49 -23.91
N GLN A 28 2.34 -1.82 -24.67
CA GLN A 28 2.02 -1.09 -25.89
C GLN A 28 1.25 0.17 -25.56
N ALA A 29 1.76 1.31 -26.01
CA ALA A 29 1.10 2.60 -25.87
C ALA A 29 0.21 2.91 -27.07
N PRO A 30 -0.89 3.67 -26.91
CA PRO A 30 -1.62 4.25 -28.03
C PRO A 30 -0.72 5.19 -28.85
N GLN A 31 -1.15 5.47 -30.08
CA GLN A 31 -0.42 6.42 -30.95
C GLN A 31 -0.26 7.79 -30.26
N GLY A 32 0.93 8.34 -30.29
CA GLY A 32 1.29 9.62 -29.66
C GLY A 32 1.73 9.51 -28.19
N PHE A 33 1.78 8.27 -27.63
CA PHE A 33 2.29 8.03 -26.28
C PHE A 33 3.51 7.10 -26.32
N THR A 34 4.39 7.30 -25.37
CA THR A 34 5.53 6.40 -25.10
C THR A 34 5.43 5.87 -23.69
N VAL A 35 5.81 4.60 -23.48
CA VAL A 35 5.92 3.99 -22.15
C VAL A 35 7.38 3.78 -21.82
N THR A 36 7.82 4.39 -20.74
CA THR A 36 9.18 4.25 -20.22
C THR A 36 9.12 3.71 -18.80
N ALA A 37 10.00 2.77 -18.44
CA ALA A 37 10.10 2.28 -17.08
C ALA A 37 10.97 3.27 -16.27
N LEU A 38 10.34 4.04 -15.37
CA LEU A 38 11.06 4.97 -14.48
C LEU A 38 12.11 4.22 -13.63
N ALA A 39 11.79 3.04 -13.11
CA ALA A 39 12.72 2.17 -12.39
C ALA A 39 12.26 0.71 -12.46
N THR A 40 13.23 -0.21 -12.35
CA THR A 40 13.01 -1.66 -12.27
C THR A 40 13.59 -2.24 -10.99
N GLY A 41 13.30 -3.50 -10.65
CA GLY A 41 13.88 -4.19 -9.50
C GLY A 41 13.50 -3.60 -8.14
N LEU A 42 12.31 -3.03 -8.01
CA LEU A 42 11.70 -2.63 -6.73
C LEU A 42 11.14 -3.85 -6.00
N ASN A 43 11.19 -3.85 -4.66
CA ASN A 43 10.73 -4.94 -3.82
C ASN A 43 9.28 -4.74 -3.38
N ILE A 44 8.32 -5.24 -4.15
CA ILE A 44 6.89 -5.13 -3.88
C ILE A 44 6.45 -3.66 -3.76
N PRO A 45 6.61 -2.86 -4.84
CA PRO A 45 6.15 -1.47 -4.87
C PRO A 45 4.63 -1.40 -4.72
N ARG A 46 4.17 -0.39 -3.98
CA ARG A 46 2.75 -0.22 -3.63
C ARG A 46 2.24 1.13 -4.12
N GLN A 47 2.39 2.16 -3.33
CA GLN A 47 2.01 3.52 -3.70
C GLN A 47 3.23 4.38 -3.99
N MET A 48 3.00 5.42 -4.76
CA MET A 48 3.99 6.43 -5.10
C MET A 48 3.47 7.81 -4.70
N LEU A 49 4.41 8.68 -4.33
CA LEU A 49 4.18 10.08 -4.04
C LEU A 49 5.17 10.90 -4.85
N VAL A 50 4.67 11.82 -5.66
CA VAL A 50 5.51 12.80 -6.34
C VAL A 50 5.71 13.99 -5.41
N LEU A 51 6.97 14.32 -5.13
CA LEU A 51 7.37 15.45 -4.31
C LEU A 51 7.38 16.75 -5.14
N PRO A 52 7.37 17.93 -4.51
CA PRO A 52 7.29 19.21 -5.23
C PRO A 52 8.41 19.45 -6.26
N ASN A 53 9.59 18.88 -6.01
CA ASN A 53 10.75 18.95 -6.91
C ASN A 53 10.74 17.89 -8.04
N GLY A 54 9.69 17.09 -8.16
CA GLY A 54 9.57 16.04 -9.15
C GLY A 54 10.13 14.68 -8.73
N ASP A 55 10.80 14.56 -7.60
CA ASP A 55 11.23 13.26 -7.07
C ASP A 55 10.03 12.36 -6.79
N VAL A 56 10.21 11.06 -6.97
CA VAL A 56 9.16 10.07 -6.71
C VAL A 56 9.56 9.18 -5.54
N LEU A 57 8.76 9.20 -4.47
CA LEU A 57 8.87 8.23 -3.38
C LEU A 57 8.00 7.02 -3.68
N VAL A 58 8.57 5.83 -3.55
CA VAL A 58 7.87 4.56 -3.73
C VAL A 58 7.84 3.80 -2.41
N ALA A 59 6.63 3.50 -1.91
CA ALA A 59 6.46 2.61 -0.77
C ALA A 59 6.66 1.16 -1.24
N GLU A 60 7.62 0.47 -0.65
CA GLU A 60 7.89 -0.93 -0.88
C GLU A 60 7.52 -1.73 0.37
N GLY A 61 6.42 -2.50 0.33
CA GLY A 61 5.95 -3.18 1.54
C GLY A 61 4.97 -4.32 1.29
N ARG A 62 5.01 -5.28 2.19
CA ARG A 62 4.03 -6.37 2.29
C ARG A 62 3.64 -6.53 3.74
N GLY A 63 2.39 -6.32 4.01
CA GLY A 63 1.79 -6.57 5.32
C GLY A 63 0.69 -7.63 5.24
N GLY A 64 -0.09 -7.65 6.30
CA GLY A 64 -1.22 -8.54 6.44
C GLY A 64 -0.83 -9.89 7.04
N GLY A 65 -1.78 -10.51 7.64
CA GLY A 65 -1.62 -11.79 8.30
C GLY A 65 -2.88 -12.14 9.06
N ALA A 66 -3.92 -12.62 8.34
CA ALA A 66 -5.01 -13.25 9.06
C ALA A 66 -4.49 -14.51 9.75
N PRO A 67 -4.84 -14.75 11.02
CA PRO A 67 -4.50 -16.01 11.68
C PRO A 67 -5.01 -17.18 10.84
N ARG A 68 -4.19 -18.18 10.65
CA ARG A 68 -4.54 -19.42 9.93
C ARG A 68 -5.36 -20.31 10.87
N LEU A 69 -6.62 -19.92 11.13
CA LEU A 69 -7.46 -20.58 12.13
C LEU A 69 -8.37 -21.67 11.57
N ARG A 70 -8.51 -21.78 10.26
CA ARG A 70 -9.41 -22.74 9.61
C ARG A 70 -8.69 -23.59 8.57
N PRO A 71 -9.04 -24.88 8.38
CA PRO A 71 -8.41 -25.74 7.36
C PRO A 71 -8.38 -25.11 5.97
N LYS A 72 -9.46 -24.44 5.57
CA LYS A 72 -9.54 -23.73 4.29
C LYS A 72 -8.54 -22.56 4.17
N ASP A 73 -8.21 -21.90 5.25
CA ASP A 73 -7.24 -20.78 5.26
C ASP A 73 -5.81 -21.32 5.09
N VAL A 74 -5.55 -22.54 5.59
CA VAL A 74 -4.27 -23.25 5.39
C VAL A 74 -4.10 -23.63 3.91
N ILE A 75 -5.14 -24.22 3.31
CA ILE A 75 -5.13 -24.61 1.89
C ILE A 75 -4.98 -23.36 1.01
N ALA A 76 -5.77 -22.32 1.27
CA ALA A 76 -5.67 -21.06 0.55
C ALA A 76 -4.29 -20.40 0.71
N GLY A 77 -3.68 -20.51 1.89
CA GLY A 77 -2.33 -20.06 2.16
C GLY A 77 -1.28 -20.79 1.34
N PHE A 78 -1.40 -22.13 1.23
CA PHE A 78 -0.52 -22.94 0.40
C PHE A 78 -0.63 -22.59 -1.09
N ILE A 79 -1.86 -22.42 -1.60
CA ILE A 79 -2.11 -22.04 -2.98
C ILE A 79 -1.57 -20.64 -3.29
N LYS A 80 -1.82 -19.66 -2.41
CA LYS A 80 -1.27 -18.31 -2.54
C LYS A 80 0.26 -18.31 -2.56
N LYS A 81 0.89 -19.18 -1.75
CA LYS A 81 2.35 -19.30 -1.70
C LYS A 81 2.95 -19.79 -3.02
N GLN A 82 2.23 -20.61 -3.78
CA GLN A 82 2.69 -21.08 -5.10
C GLN A 82 2.59 -20.01 -6.18
N GLY A 83 1.62 -19.08 -6.06
CA GLY A 83 1.45 -17.94 -6.98
C GLY A 83 2.25 -16.67 -6.58
N ASN A 84 2.86 -16.67 -5.41
CA ASN A 84 3.64 -15.53 -4.94
C ASN A 84 5.06 -15.54 -5.51
N THR A 85 5.53 -14.35 -5.91
CA THR A 85 6.94 -14.14 -6.17
C THR A 85 7.72 -14.35 -4.87
N LYS A 86 8.93 -14.88 -4.96
CA LYS A 86 9.84 -15.07 -3.80
C LYS A 86 10.51 -13.74 -3.35
N VAL A 87 10.04 -12.61 -3.85
CA VAL A 87 10.60 -11.30 -3.50
C VAL A 87 10.24 -10.98 -2.06
N GLU A 88 11.25 -10.67 -1.26
CA GLU A 88 11.07 -10.19 0.11
C GLU A 88 10.46 -8.78 0.11
N SER A 89 9.77 -8.43 1.20
CA SER A 89 9.24 -7.08 1.38
C SER A 89 10.40 -6.10 1.53
N GLY A 90 10.33 -4.96 0.84
CA GLY A 90 11.29 -3.88 1.01
C GLY A 90 11.18 -3.23 2.39
N ASN A 91 9.97 -3.10 2.90
CA ASN A 91 9.65 -2.39 4.16
C ASN A 91 10.33 -1.02 4.27
N ARG A 92 10.30 -0.27 3.17
CA ARG A 92 11.03 1.00 3.03
C ARG A 92 10.33 1.96 2.08
N LEU A 93 10.81 3.19 2.06
CA LEU A 93 10.60 4.15 0.98
C LEU A 93 11.85 4.21 0.10
N THR A 94 11.66 4.07 -1.19
CA THR A 94 12.71 4.29 -2.19
C THR A 94 12.46 5.60 -2.90
N LEU A 95 13.46 6.48 -2.95
CA LEU A 95 13.42 7.72 -3.72
C LEU A 95 14.00 7.46 -5.11
N LEU A 96 13.29 7.96 -6.12
CA LEU A 96 13.67 7.94 -7.51
C LEU A 96 13.72 9.39 -8.01
N ARG A 97 14.80 9.77 -8.67
CA ARG A 97 14.95 11.08 -9.33
C ARG A 97 15.37 10.88 -10.77
N ASP A 98 14.61 11.43 -11.67
CA ASP A 98 14.95 11.61 -13.07
C ASP A 98 15.55 13.03 -13.20
N ALA A 99 16.88 13.11 -13.26
CA ALA A 99 17.58 14.40 -13.26
C ALA A 99 17.70 15.02 -14.65
N ASN A 100 17.58 14.21 -15.70
CA ASN A 100 17.75 14.64 -17.09
C ASN A 100 16.44 14.76 -17.86
N GLY A 101 15.30 14.27 -17.28
CA GLY A 101 13.97 14.36 -17.86
C GLY A 101 13.71 13.33 -18.96
N ASP A 102 14.44 12.21 -19.01
CA ASP A 102 14.26 11.18 -20.03
C ASP A 102 13.23 10.09 -19.64
N GLY A 103 12.67 10.18 -18.44
CA GLY A 103 11.71 9.23 -17.91
C GLY A 103 12.32 8.01 -17.23
N VAL A 104 13.65 8.01 -17.02
CA VAL A 104 14.37 6.96 -16.28
C VAL A 104 15.08 7.59 -15.07
N ALA A 105 14.97 6.96 -13.92
CA ALA A 105 15.58 7.49 -12.71
C ALA A 105 17.11 7.34 -12.73
N ASP A 106 17.83 8.48 -12.73
CA ASP A 106 19.29 8.54 -12.60
C ASP A 106 19.75 8.29 -11.16
N VAL A 107 18.92 8.69 -10.18
CA VAL A 107 19.20 8.51 -8.77
C VAL A 107 18.15 7.56 -8.17
N ARG A 108 18.64 6.54 -7.47
CA ARG A 108 17.84 5.63 -6.69
C ARG A 108 18.46 5.41 -5.33
N THR A 109 17.78 5.82 -4.28
CA THR A 109 18.25 5.67 -2.90
C THR A 109 17.18 5.08 -2.01
N VAL A 110 17.57 4.40 -0.93
CA VAL A 110 16.67 4.11 0.17
C VAL A 110 16.50 5.40 0.96
N PHE A 111 15.31 6.00 0.86
CA PHE A 111 15.01 7.24 1.56
C PHE A 111 14.78 7.01 3.05
N LEU A 112 14.07 5.96 3.39
CA LEU A 112 13.76 5.54 4.77
C LEU A 112 13.53 4.04 4.79
N ASP A 113 14.13 3.32 5.71
CA ASP A 113 13.98 1.86 5.86
C ASP A 113 13.30 1.47 7.16
N SER A 114 13.27 0.18 7.46
CA SER A 114 12.76 -0.40 8.71
C SER A 114 11.30 -0.06 9.02
N LEU A 115 10.51 0.24 7.99
CA LEU A 115 9.07 0.54 8.10
C LEU A 115 8.24 -0.74 8.24
N ASN A 116 7.07 -0.63 8.88
CA ASN A 116 6.18 -1.76 9.07
C ASN A 116 5.14 -1.86 7.94
N ALA A 117 5.51 -2.47 6.81
CA ALA A 117 4.64 -2.61 5.64
C ALA A 117 4.00 -1.28 5.19
N PRO A 118 4.80 -0.28 4.75
CA PRO A 118 4.29 1.02 4.33
C PRO A 118 3.39 0.88 3.11
N TYR A 119 2.35 1.72 3.04
CA TYR A 119 1.45 1.77 1.91
C TYR A 119 1.12 3.19 1.47
N GLY A 120 0.25 3.90 2.19
CA GLY A 120 -0.20 5.23 1.84
C GLY A 120 0.84 6.31 2.13
N LEU A 121 0.98 7.28 1.23
CA LEU A 121 1.92 8.38 1.35
C LEU A 121 1.21 9.70 1.13
N ALA A 122 1.60 10.73 1.89
CA ALA A 122 1.21 12.11 1.65
C ALA A 122 2.35 13.06 2.04
N PHE A 123 2.47 14.19 1.35
CA PHE A 123 3.40 15.27 1.70
C PHE A 123 2.60 16.50 2.10
N VAL A 124 2.85 17.00 3.30
CA VAL A 124 2.17 18.19 3.85
C VAL A 124 3.16 18.97 4.72
N ASP A 125 3.29 20.28 4.46
CA ASP A 125 4.07 21.21 5.28
C ASP A 125 5.45 20.73 5.68
N GLY A 126 6.23 20.22 4.71
CA GLY A 126 7.59 19.75 4.95
C GLY A 126 7.68 18.40 5.66
N TYR A 127 6.58 17.65 5.77
CA TYR A 127 6.57 16.30 6.30
C TYR A 127 6.06 15.29 5.29
N ILE A 128 6.71 14.14 5.22
CA ILE A 128 6.21 12.95 4.56
C ILE A 128 5.44 12.13 5.59
N TYR A 129 4.15 11.92 5.38
CA TYR A 129 3.30 11.05 6.15
C TYR A 129 3.22 9.69 5.50
N ILE A 130 3.34 8.63 6.31
CA ILE A 130 3.40 7.25 5.87
C ILE A 130 2.36 6.46 6.66
N ALA A 131 1.39 5.88 5.97
CA ALA A 131 0.46 4.96 6.58
C ALA A 131 1.03 3.53 6.50
N GLU A 132 1.50 3.04 7.61
CA GLU A 132 1.94 1.68 7.83
C GLU A 132 0.74 0.76 8.11
N GLN A 133 0.99 -0.54 8.26
CA GLN A 133 -0.13 -1.46 8.54
C GLN A 133 -0.77 -1.25 9.92
N ASP A 134 -0.10 -0.63 10.88
CA ASP A 134 -0.49 -0.48 12.29
C ASP A 134 -0.34 0.93 12.84
N ALA A 135 0.29 1.84 12.12
CA ALA A 135 0.48 3.23 12.53
C ALA A 135 0.44 4.20 11.35
N LEU A 136 0.11 5.44 11.63
CA LEU A 136 0.41 6.59 10.80
C LEU A 136 1.64 7.26 11.40
N VAL A 137 2.72 7.34 10.64
CA VAL A 137 3.97 7.98 11.05
C VAL A 137 4.31 9.15 10.14
N ARG A 138 5.20 10.02 10.57
CA ARG A 138 5.72 11.13 9.76
C ARG A 138 7.22 11.29 9.93
N VAL A 139 7.85 11.85 8.91
CA VAL A 139 9.27 12.19 8.94
C VAL A 139 9.46 13.56 8.28
N PRO A 140 10.33 14.46 8.79
CA PRO A 140 10.62 15.73 8.16
C PRO A 140 11.31 15.51 6.81
N TYR A 141 10.98 16.37 5.85
CA TYR A 141 11.56 16.37 4.51
C TYR A 141 11.98 17.78 4.10
N VAL A 142 13.21 17.90 3.64
CA VAL A 142 13.74 19.10 3.00
C VAL A 142 13.95 18.81 1.51
N GLU A 143 13.54 19.74 0.66
CA GLU A 143 13.63 19.60 -0.79
C GLU A 143 15.04 19.24 -1.26
N GLY A 144 15.15 18.26 -2.16
CA GLY A 144 16.41 17.73 -2.67
C GLY A 144 17.06 16.66 -1.81
N GLN A 145 16.56 16.41 -0.61
CA GLN A 145 17.03 15.38 0.30
C GLN A 145 16.79 13.98 -0.31
N THR A 146 17.81 13.12 -0.28
CA THR A 146 17.73 11.76 -0.83
C THR A 146 17.63 10.66 0.22
N GLN A 147 17.78 11.03 1.49
CA GLN A 147 17.60 10.16 2.66
C GLN A 147 16.93 10.94 3.78
N ALA A 148 16.12 10.27 4.58
CA ALA A 148 15.51 10.87 5.78
C ALA A 148 16.60 11.28 6.77
N SER A 149 16.44 12.44 7.39
CA SER A 149 17.39 12.99 8.37
C SER A 149 17.01 12.64 9.81
N ALA A 150 15.87 11.99 10.01
CA ALA A 150 15.35 11.63 11.33
C ALA A 150 14.57 10.30 11.27
N GLU A 151 14.41 9.65 12.41
CA GLU A 151 13.51 8.51 12.58
C GLU A 151 12.05 8.95 12.46
N PRO A 152 11.16 8.04 12.02
CA PRO A 152 9.73 8.32 11.96
C PRO A 152 9.12 8.59 13.33
N GLU A 153 8.27 9.61 13.42
CA GLU A 153 7.46 9.94 14.60
C GLU A 153 6.05 9.38 14.42
N GLU A 154 5.52 8.65 15.41
CA GLU A 154 4.14 8.17 15.41
C GLU A 154 3.16 9.34 15.60
N VAL A 155 2.24 9.50 14.65
CA VAL A 155 1.13 10.45 14.73
C VAL A 155 -0.06 9.81 15.46
N THR A 156 -0.42 8.58 15.07
CA THR A 156 -1.50 7.81 15.71
C THR A 156 -1.43 6.34 15.31
N LYS A 157 -1.96 5.47 16.17
CA LYS A 157 -2.08 4.04 15.85
C LYS A 157 -3.24 3.75 14.91
N LEU A 158 -3.05 2.77 14.04
CA LEU A 158 -4.07 2.30 13.11
C LEU A 158 -4.50 0.86 13.47
N PRO A 159 -5.77 0.48 13.23
CA PRO A 159 -6.26 -0.86 13.50
C PRO A 159 -5.49 -1.91 12.71
N SER A 160 -4.84 -2.85 13.43
CA SER A 160 -4.00 -3.89 12.84
C SER A 160 -4.31 -5.30 13.30
N ALA A 161 -5.24 -5.48 14.25
CA ALA A 161 -5.70 -6.80 14.68
C ALA A 161 -6.29 -7.59 13.49
N LEU A 162 -5.88 -8.84 13.31
CA LEU A 162 -6.18 -9.71 12.17
C LEU A 162 -5.70 -9.18 10.81
N ASN A 163 -5.78 -7.94 10.56
CA ASN A 163 -5.29 -7.14 9.43
C ASN A 163 -5.37 -7.85 8.06
N HIS A 164 -6.51 -8.47 7.75
CA HIS A 164 -6.70 -9.25 6.52
C HIS A 164 -6.52 -8.38 5.27
N HIS A 165 -7.23 -7.25 5.19
CA HIS A 165 -6.97 -6.19 4.24
C HIS A 165 -6.13 -5.11 4.94
N TRP A 166 -4.83 -5.27 4.89
CA TRP A 166 -3.86 -4.52 5.68
C TRP A 166 -3.55 -3.12 5.15
N THR A 167 -3.77 -2.91 3.86
CA THR A 167 -3.42 -1.64 3.19
C THR A 167 -4.15 -0.45 3.81
N LYS A 168 -3.43 0.65 3.95
CA LYS A 168 -3.91 1.92 4.52
C LYS A 168 -3.67 3.02 3.50
N ALA A 169 -4.65 3.26 2.62
CA ALA A 169 -4.58 4.40 1.69
C ALA A 169 -4.56 5.72 2.47
N LEU A 170 -3.77 6.68 2.01
CA LEU A 170 -3.59 7.97 2.68
C LEU A 170 -3.74 9.11 1.68
N THR A 171 -4.41 10.16 2.09
CA THR A 171 -4.42 11.47 1.41
C THR A 171 -4.62 12.58 2.43
N ALA A 172 -4.32 13.84 2.03
CA ALA A 172 -4.53 15.01 2.87
C ALA A 172 -5.68 15.88 2.34
N SER A 173 -6.29 16.69 3.22
CA SER A 173 -7.16 17.78 2.82
C SER A 173 -6.38 18.85 2.06
N ALA A 174 -7.08 19.68 1.27
CA ALA A 174 -6.45 20.73 0.48
C ALA A 174 -5.70 21.77 1.32
N ASP A 175 -6.16 22.02 2.55
CA ASP A 175 -5.50 22.91 3.52
C ASP A 175 -4.43 22.21 4.38
N GLY A 176 -4.24 20.91 4.17
CA GLY A 176 -3.27 20.11 4.91
C GLY A 176 -3.62 19.82 6.37
N SER A 177 -4.75 20.30 6.90
CA SER A 177 -5.11 20.16 8.32
C SER A 177 -5.53 18.73 8.70
N THR A 178 -6.09 18.00 7.74
CA THR A 178 -6.67 16.68 7.97
C THR A 178 -6.05 15.62 7.07
N LEU A 179 -5.72 14.48 7.63
CA LEU A 179 -5.28 13.30 6.92
C LEU A 179 -6.41 12.27 6.86
N TYR A 180 -6.69 11.73 5.68
CA TYR A 180 -7.72 10.71 5.47
C TYR A 180 -7.05 9.35 5.27
N VAL A 181 -7.39 8.40 6.14
CA VAL A 181 -6.85 7.03 6.07
C VAL A 181 -7.97 6.03 5.78
N GLY A 182 -7.84 5.33 4.66
CA GLY A 182 -8.72 4.21 4.33
C GLY A 182 -8.28 2.93 5.04
N ILE A 183 -9.18 2.28 5.76
CA ILE A 183 -8.92 1.08 6.57
C ILE A 183 -9.81 -0.04 6.05
N GLY A 184 -9.19 -1.08 5.48
CA GLY A 184 -9.90 -2.23 4.91
C GLY A 184 -10.54 -3.14 5.96
N SER A 185 -11.47 -4.00 5.54
CA SER A 185 -12.15 -4.99 6.37
C SER A 185 -11.24 -6.13 6.81
N ASN A 186 -11.62 -6.84 7.86
CA ASN A 186 -10.95 -8.07 8.30
C ASN A 186 -11.49 -9.35 7.64
N SER A 187 -12.51 -9.22 6.80
CA SER A 187 -13.14 -10.32 6.08
C SER A 187 -13.59 -9.89 4.68
N ASN A 188 -13.93 -10.83 3.81
CA ASN A 188 -14.46 -10.53 2.49
C ASN A 188 -15.98 -10.29 2.49
N VAL A 189 -16.71 -11.04 3.31
CA VAL A 189 -18.16 -11.03 3.37
C VAL A 189 -18.69 -11.14 4.82
N GLY A 190 -17.91 -10.72 5.81
CA GLY A 190 -18.27 -10.86 7.22
C GLY A 190 -18.14 -12.29 7.77
N GLU A 191 -17.41 -13.16 7.08
CA GLU A 191 -17.26 -14.58 7.42
C GLU A 191 -16.51 -14.85 8.73
N ARG A 192 -15.99 -13.81 9.37
CA ARG A 192 -15.33 -13.86 10.68
C ARG A 192 -16.18 -13.30 11.80
N GLY A 193 -17.43 -12.88 11.50
CA GLY A 193 -18.33 -12.19 12.41
C GLY A 193 -18.09 -10.68 12.45
N MET A 194 -19.08 -9.94 12.91
CA MET A 194 -19.05 -8.47 12.90
C MET A 194 -18.13 -7.86 13.96
N ALA A 195 -17.87 -8.58 15.06
CA ALA A 195 -16.99 -8.08 16.13
C ALA A 195 -15.55 -7.81 15.66
N VAL A 196 -15.05 -8.58 14.68
CA VAL A 196 -13.70 -8.36 14.12
C VAL A 196 -13.64 -7.21 13.11
N GLU A 197 -14.80 -6.68 12.73
CA GLU A 197 -14.92 -5.54 11.80
C GLU A 197 -15.04 -4.19 12.55
N GLU A 198 -14.96 -4.20 13.87
CA GLU A 198 -14.93 -2.96 14.65
C GLU A 198 -13.74 -2.09 14.20
N GLU A 199 -13.98 -0.80 13.96
CA GLU A 199 -13.02 0.16 13.38
C GLU A 199 -12.42 -0.26 12.03
N ARG A 200 -13.04 -1.20 11.31
CA ARG A 200 -12.64 -1.65 9.98
C ARG A 200 -13.68 -1.25 8.93
N ALA A 201 -13.31 -1.37 7.65
CA ALA A 201 -14.14 -0.95 6.51
C ALA A 201 -14.60 0.51 6.64
N VAL A 202 -13.67 1.40 6.98
CA VAL A 202 -13.92 2.80 7.31
C VAL A 202 -12.90 3.73 6.64
N VAL A 203 -13.26 5.01 6.55
CA VAL A 203 -12.29 6.10 6.38
C VAL A 203 -12.23 6.89 7.68
N TRP A 204 -11.03 7.05 8.20
CA TRP A 204 -10.76 7.98 9.30
C TRP A 204 -10.31 9.34 8.78
N ALA A 205 -10.80 10.40 9.41
CA ALA A 205 -10.24 11.74 9.34
C ALA A 205 -9.41 11.94 10.61
N ILE A 206 -8.14 12.23 10.43
CA ILE A 206 -7.15 12.37 11.50
C ILE A 206 -6.66 13.82 11.47
N ASP A 207 -6.77 14.50 12.59
CA ASP A 207 -6.16 15.82 12.76
C ASP A 207 -4.63 15.67 12.69
N ARG A 208 -4.01 16.40 11.78
CA ARG A 208 -2.59 16.26 11.46
C ARG A 208 -1.66 16.60 12.63
N GLU A 209 -2.06 17.57 13.46
CA GLU A 209 -1.21 18.07 14.55
C GLU A 209 -1.37 17.24 15.83
N THR A 210 -2.61 16.90 16.16
CA THR A 210 -2.94 16.24 17.43
C THR A 210 -3.03 14.73 17.32
N GLY A 211 -3.16 14.17 16.11
CA GLY A 211 -3.45 12.76 15.87
C GLY A 211 -4.88 12.35 16.27
N ALA A 212 -5.72 13.30 16.70
CA ALA A 212 -7.11 13.04 17.05
C ALA A 212 -7.88 12.53 15.83
N ARG A 213 -8.65 11.46 16.00
CA ARG A 213 -9.33 10.80 14.91
C ARG A 213 -10.84 10.78 15.05
N ARG A 214 -11.54 10.81 13.94
CA ARG A 214 -12.98 10.55 13.83
C ARG A 214 -13.27 9.70 12.60
N THR A 215 -14.29 8.90 12.68
CA THR A 215 -14.77 8.15 11.52
C THR A 215 -15.52 9.09 10.57
N LEU A 216 -15.04 9.20 9.33
CA LEU A 216 -15.67 9.98 8.27
C LEU A 216 -16.73 9.17 7.52
N ALA A 217 -16.43 7.92 7.20
CA ALA A 217 -17.32 7.00 6.49
C ALA A 217 -17.18 5.58 7.03
N ARG A 218 -18.28 4.81 6.97
CA ARG A 218 -18.35 3.40 7.40
C ARG A 218 -18.97 2.55 6.30
N GLY A 219 -18.77 1.23 6.41
CA GLY A 219 -19.41 0.26 5.51
C GLY A 219 -18.83 0.29 4.09
N ILE A 220 -17.62 0.81 3.93
CA ILE A 220 -16.91 0.78 2.66
C ILE A 220 -16.13 -0.52 2.55
N ARG A 221 -16.07 -1.05 1.32
CA ARG A 221 -15.26 -2.23 1.04
C ARG A 221 -13.84 -1.82 0.64
N ASN A 222 -12.91 -2.67 0.97
CA ASN A 222 -11.51 -2.54 0.55
C ASN A 222 -11.37 -2.74 -0.96
#